data_dd1157692ed9535402ee77f138094e41
#
_entry.id   dd1157692ed9535402ee77f138094e41
#
_cell.length_a   1.000
_cell.length_b   1.000
_cell.length_c   1.000
_cell.angle_alpha   90.00
_cell.angle_beta   90.00
_cell.angle_gamma   90.00
#
_symmetry.space_group_name_H-M   'P 1'
#
loop_
_entity.id
_entity.type
_entity.pdbx_description
1 polymer ?
#
loop_
_entity_poly.entity_id
_entity_poly.type
_entity_poly.pdbx_seq_one_letter_code
_entity_poly.pdbx_strand_id
1 'polypeptide(L)'
;MIKVVAALIQKENKILIAKRSTGDPNVLGKWEFPGGKVELNEDELHAIEREILEEFELKIKVKDFIINNVCEYPGKIVDLRLYSCDYISGDFKLHDHSEYKWVSKEKIMDYDLALADIPLANYIKEL
;
A
#
# COMPACT_ATOMS: atom_id res chain seq x y z
N MET A 1 -10.88 -14.79 -5.56
CA MET A 1 -10.33 -13.75 -4.66
C MET A 1 -9.06 -13.19 -5.26
N ILE A 2 -8.96 -11.86 -5.32
CA ILE A 2 -7.79 -11.19 -5.89
C ILE A 2 -6.79 -10.95 -4.77
N LYS A 3 -5.57 -11.44 -4.93
CA LYS A 3 -4.49 -11.20 -3.97
C LYS A 3 -3.79 -9.89 -4.33
N VAL A 4 -3.76 -8.96 -3.36
CA VAL A 4 -3.10 -7.67 -3.49
C VAL A 4 -2.11 -7.53 -2.32
N VAL A 5 -0.92 -7.05 -2.62
CA VAL A 5 0.09 -6.81 -1.60
C VAL A 5 0.29 -5.32 -1.40
N ALA A 6 0.62 -4.93 -0.17
CA ALA A 6 0.85 -3.55 0.21
C ALA A 6 2.08 -3.44 1.08
N ALA A 7 2.77 -2.32 0.98
CA ALA A 7 4.00 -2.04 1.71
C ALA A 7 3.75 -1.03 2.81
N LEU A 8 4.13 -1.38 4.04
CA LEU A 8 4.27 -0.43 5.13
C LEU A 8 5.71 0.07 5.09
N ILE A 9 5.92 1.17 4.38
CA ILE A 9 7.26 1.75 4.20
C ILE A 9 7.45 2.80 5.28
N GLN A 10 8.44 2.59 6.13
CA GLN A 10 8.73 3.48 7.25
C GLN A 10 10.04 4.22 7.07
N LYS A 11 10.05 5.49 7.46
CA LYS A 11 11.22 6.34 7.46
C LYS A 11 11.03 7.40 8.56
N GLU A 12 11.97 7.49 9.49
CA GLU A 12 11.94 8.49 10.57
C GLU A 12 10.61 8.51 11.34
N ASN A 13 10.10 7.32 11.69
CA ASN A 13 8.84 7.12 12.40
C ASN A 13 7.60 7.58 11.64
N LYS A 14 7.72 7.73 10.32
CA LYS A 14 6.59 8.07 9.44
C LYS A 14 6.36 6.97 8.43
N ILE A 15 5.13 6.91 7.96
CA ILE A 15 4.63 5.89 7.04
C ILE A 15 4.25 6.55 5.73
N LEU A 16 4.61 5.91 4.61
CA LEU A 16 4.26 6.39 3.28
C LEU A 16 2.85 5.98 2.90
N ILE A 17 2.04 6.96 2.51
CA ILE A 17 0.74 6.72 1.86
C ILE A 17 0.67 7.52 0.57
N ALA A 18 -0.16 7.08 -0.36
CA ALA A 18 -0.30 7.72 -1.66
C ALA A 18 -1.77 7.82 -2.08
N LYS A 19 -2.11 8.89 -2.79
CA LYS A 19 -3.47 9.16 -3.25
C LYS A 19 -3.64 8.67 -4.67
N ARG A 20 -4.57 7.74 -4.87
CA ARG A 20 -4.81 7.10 -6.16
C ARG A 20 -5.43 8.05 -7.16
N SER A 21 -4.86 8.13 -8.37
CA SER A 21 -5.36 9.00 -9.44
C SER A 21 -5.83 8.23 -10.69
N THR A 22 -5.58 6.92 -10.74
CA THR A 22 -5.99 6.06 -11.86
C THR A 22 -6.58 4.75 -11.34
N GLY A 23 -7.22 4.00 -12.24
CA GLY A 23 -7.70 2.65 -11.96
C GLY A 23 -9.14 2.58 -11.51
N ASP A 24 -9.45 1.66 -10.61
CA ASP A 24 -10.79 1.32 -10.18
C ASP A 24 -11.52 2.52 -9.55
N PRO A 25 -12.75 2.85 -10.02
CA PRO A 25 -13.54 3.95 -9.44
C PRO A 25 -13.75 3.85 -7.93
N ASN A 26 -13.72 2.64 -7.36
CA ASN A 26 -13.91 2.43 -5.92
C ASN A 26 -12.73 2.95 -5.08
N VAL A 27 -11.57 3.15 -5.70
CA VAL A 27 -10.37 3.61 -5.00
C VAL A 27 -9.84 4.95 -5.50
N LEU A 28 -10.44 5.51 -6.56
CA LEU A 28 -10.03 6.81 -7.09
C LEU A 28 -10.20 7.91 -6.06
N GLY A 29 -9.14 8.72 -5.89
CA GLY A 29 -9.14 9.82 -4.93
C GLY A 29 -8.93 9.39 -3.48
N LYS A 30 -8.76 8.10 -3.23
CA LYS A 30 -8.52 7.57 -1.89
C LYS A 30 -7.03 7.44 -1.63
N TRP A 31 -6.66 7.54 -0.35
CA TRP A 31 -5.30 7.26 0.10
C TRP A 31 -5.14 5.78 0.38
N GLU A 32 -3.97 5.25 0.11
CA GLU A 32 -3.69 3.82 0.29
C GLU A 32 -2.23 3.59 0.63
N PHE A 33 -1.93 2.43 1.20
CA PHE A 33 -0.56 1.94 1.27
C PHE A 33 -0.11 1.59 -0.14
N PRO A 34 1.13 1.90 -0.52
CA PRO A 34 1.66 1.52 -1.84
C PRO A 34 1.65 0.01 -2.05
N GLY A 35 1.30 -0.42 -3.25
CA GLY A 35 1.28 -1.84 -3.59
C GLY A 35 0.51 -2.12 -4.86
N GLY A 36 0.13 -3.37 -5.06
CA GLY A 36 -0.61 -3.77 -6.24
C GLY A 36 -0.90 -5.27 -6.29
N LYS A 37 -1.42 -5.73 -7.42
CA LYS A 37 -1.82 -7.12 -7.60
C LYS A 37 -0.62 -8.04 -7.73
N VAL A 38 -0.73 -9.23 -7.11
CA VAL A 38 0.22 -10.32 -7.32
C VAL A 38 -0.10 -10.97 -8.67
N GLU A 39 0.90 -11.10 -9.52
CA GLU A 39 0.75 -11.72 -10.83
C GLU A 39 0.78 -13.24 -10.73
N LEU A 40 0.31 -13.92 -11.78
CA LEU A 40 0.33 -15.38 -11.83
C LEU A 40 1.76 -15.89 -11.68
N ASN A 41 1.94 -16.86 -10.78
CA ASN A 41 3.25 -17.47 -10.48
C ASN A 41 4.29 -16.52 -9.87
N GLU A 42 3.85 -15.38 -9.37
CA GLU A 42 4.71 -14.43 -8.67
C GLU A 42 4.55 -14.61 -7.16
N ASP A 43 5.66 -14.58 -6.41
CA ASP A 43 5.55 -14.56 -4.95
C ASP A 43 5.27 -13.15 -4.45
N GLU A 44 4.75 -13.05 -3.22
CA GLU A 44 4.27 -11.78 -2.67
C GLU A 44 5.39 -10.76 -2.44
N LEU A 45 6.56 -11.21 -1.99
CA LEU A 45 7.69 -10.31 -1.75
C LEU A 45 8.18 -9.68 -3.05
N HIS A 46 8.29 -10.48 -4.10
CA HIS A 46 8.66 -9.99 -5.42
C HIS A 46 7.62 -8.99 -5.95
N ALA A 47 6.33 -9.31 -5.75
CA ALA A 47 5.24 -8.45 -6.19
C ALA A 47 5.32 -7.06 -5.55
N ILE A 48 5.62 -6.99 -4.25
CA ILE A 48 5.75 -5.71 -3.54
C ILE A 48 6.90 -4.88 -4.12
N GLU A 49 8.08 -5.48 -4.24
CA GLU A 49 9.26 -4.77 -4.78
C GLU A 49 9.01 -4.28 -6.20
N ARG A 50 8.41 -5.12 -7.03
CA ARG A 50 8.06 -4.78 -8.42
C ARG A 50 7.06 -3.63 -8.49
N GLU A 51 5.97 -3.69 -7.72
CA GLU A 51 4.93 -2.66 -7.73
C GLU A 51 5.47 -1.31 -7.25
N ILE A 52 6.28 -1.32 -6.20
CA ILE A 52 6.85 -0.06 -5.67
C ILE A 52 7.84 0.54 -6.67
N LEU A 53 8.60 -0.28 -7.35
CA LEU A 53 9.51 0.18 -8.40
C LEU A 53 8.73 0.76 -9.59
N GLU A 54 7.68 0.07 -10.04
CA GLU A 54 6.86 0.51 -11.17
C GLU A 54 6.09 1.79 -10.87
N GLU A 55 5.47 1.89 -9.69
CA GLU A 55 4.57 3.01 -9.37
C GLU A 55 5.27 4.24 -8.81
N PHE A 56 6.40 4.08 -8.14
CA PHE A 56 7.09 5.17 -7.43
C PHE A 56 8.55 5.33 -7.79
N GLU A 57 9.13 4.37 -8.51
CA GLU A 57 10.57 4.30 -8.82
C GLU A 57 11.43 4.32 -7.55
N LEU A 58 10.94 3.67 -6.50
CA LEU A 58 11.65 3.49 -5.24
C LEU A 58 12.16 2.07 -5.10
N LYS A 59 13.31 1.95 -4.44
CA LYS A 59 13.86 0.65 -4.06
C LYS A 59 13.61 0.44 -2.57
N ILE A 60 13.00 -0.68 -2.24
CA ILE A 60 12.69 -1.07 -0.86
C ILE A 60 13.20 -2.48 -0.60
N LYS A 61 13.28 -2.83 0.67
CA LYS A 61 13.53 -4.20 1.11
C LYS A 61 12.34 -4.66 1.92
N VAL A 62 11.68 -5.73 1.46
CA VAL A 62 10.55 -6.33 2.17
C VAL A 62 11.08 -7.11 3.37
N LYS A 63 10.42 -6.97 4.51
CA LYS A 63 10.80 -7.65 5.76
C LYS A 63 9.76 -8.68 6.18
N ASP A 64 8.74 -8.26 6.91
CA ASP A 64 7.81 -9.20 7.55
C ASP A 64 6.36 -8.98 7.13
N PHE A 65 5.63 -10.09 7.02
CA PHE A 65 4.18 -10.02 6.91
C PHE A 65 3.60 -9.48 8.22
N ILE A 66 2.67 -8.53 8.12
CA ILE A 66 2.05 -7.90 9.30
C ILE A 66 0.64 -8.43 9.51
N ILE A 67 -0.24 -8.21 8.54
CA ILE A 67 -1.66 -8.52 8.65
C ILE A 67 -2.28 -8.51 7.26
N ASN A 68 -3.43 -9.15 7.10
CA ASN A 68 -4.22 -9.04 5.88
C ASN A 68 -5.66 -8.67 6.20
N ASN A 69 -6.35 -8.15 5.19
CA ASN A 69 -7.76 -7.86 5.24
C ASN A 69 -8.45 -8.36 3.98
N VAL A 70 -9.48 -9.18 4.15
CA VAL A 70 -10.32 -9.62 3.02
C VAL A 70 -11.49 -8.64 2.93
N CYS A 71 -11.60 -7.96 1.79
CA CYS A 71 -12.58 -6.91 1.58
C CYS A 71 -13.40 -7.16 0.32
N GLU A 72 -14.72 -7.02 0.43
CA GLU A 72 -15.62 -7.12 -0.72
C GLU A 72 -15.85 -5.74 -1.33
N TYR A 73 -15.56 -5.63 -2.62
CA TYR A 73 -15.95 -4.50 -3.45
C TYR A 73 -17.03 -4.97 -4.43
N PRO A 74 -17.81 -4.06 -5.03
CA PRO A 74 -18.74 -4.45 -6.07
C PRO A 74 -18.03 -5.25 -7.18
N GLY A 75 -18.44 -6.49 -7.36
CA GLY A 75 -17.93 -7.37 -8.42
C GLY A 75 -16.60 -8.06 -8.14
N LYS A 76 -16.01 -7.89 -6.93
CA LYS A 76 -14.74 -8.57 -6.60
C LYS A 76 -14.51 -8.68 -5.09
N ILE A 77 -13.69 -9.66 -4.72
CA ILE A 77 -13.21 -9.85 -3.35
C ILE A 77 -11.69 -9.72 -3.39
N VAL A 78 -11.14 -8.88 -2.52
CA VAL A 78 -9.70 -8.58 -2.46
C VAL A 78 -9.14 -9.07 -1.13
N ASP A 79 -8.04 -9.82 -1.17
CA ASP A 79 -7.23 -10.14 0.00
C ASP A 79 -6.02 -9.22 -0.02
N LEU A 80 -6.06 -8.17 0.80
CA LEU A 80 -4.99 -7.17 0.90
C LEU A 80 -4.03 -7.58 2.01
N ARG A 81 -2.78 -7.82 1.65
CA ARG A 81 -1.74 -8.36 2.53
C ARG A 81 -0.65 -7.33 2.74
N LEU A 82 -0.45 -6.90 3.99
CA LEU A 82 0.49 -5.83 4.35
C LEU A 82 1.81 -6.40 4.87
N TYR A 83 2.91 -5.91 4.30
CA TYR A 83 4.28 -6.27 4.71
C TYR A 83 5.04 -5.03 5.16
N SER A 84 5.86 -5.19 6.21
CA SER A 84 6.79 -4.13 6.59
C SER A 84 7.95 -4.08 5.60
N CYS A 85 8.38 -2.87 5.26
CA CYS A 85 9.45 -2.64 4.28
C CYS A 85 10.35 -1.52 4.74
N ASP A 86 11.66 -1.66 4.45
CA ASP A 86 12.63 -0.59 4.64
C ASP A 86 12.78 0.20 3.35
N TYR A 87 12.78 1.53 3.47
CA TYR A 87 13.15 2.40 2.36
C TYR A 87 14.66 2.30 2.14
N ILE A 88 15.08 2.06 0.92
CA ILE A 88 16.50 1.97 0.58
C ILE A 88 16.94 3.21 -0.18
N SER A 89 16.33 3.50 -1.34
CA SER A 89 16.75 4.60 -2.20
C SER A 89 15.70 4.94 -3.24
N GLY A 90 15.92 6.01 -3.95
CA GLY A 90 15.13 6.45 -5.09
C GLY A 90 14.56 7.84 -4.90
N ASP A 91 14.27 8.47 -6.03
CA ASP A 91 13.58 9.76 -6.08
C ASP A 91 12.15 9.49 -6.54
N PHE A 92 11.17 10.02 -5.81
CA PHE A 92 9.77 9.76 -6.11
C PHE A 92 9.40 10.22 -7.52
N LYS A 93 8.83 9.29 -8.30
CA LYS A 93 8.16 9.59 -9.57
C LYS A 93 6.82 8.88 -9.53
N LEU A 94 5.74 9.66 -9.53
CA LEU A 94 4.39 9.11 -9.41
C LEU A 94 3.85 8.74 -10.78
N HIS A 95 3.34 7.53 -10.93
CA HIS A 95 2.74 7.03 -12.18
C HIS A 95 1.22 6.85 -12.06
N ASP A 96 0.75 6.29 -10.95
CA ASP A 96 -0.67 6.02 -10.73
C ASP A 96 -1.28 6.81 -9.58
N HIS A 97 -0.51 7.71 -8.99
CA HIS A 97 -0.90 8.51 -7.84
C HIS A 97 -0.69 9.99 -8.11
N SER A 98 -1.55 10.84 -7.55
CA SER A 98 -1.44 12.30 -7.67
C SER A 98 -0.60 12.93 -6.58
N GLU A 99 -0.51 12.29 -5.43
CA GLU A 99 0.22 12.78 -4.26
C GLU A 99 0.77 11.62 -3.45
N TYR A 100 1.81 11.91 -2.67
CA TYR A 100 2.26 11.01 -1.59
C TYR A 100 2.53 11.84 -0.35
N LYS A 101 2.44 11.19 0.82
CA LYS A 101 2.76 11.83 2.11
C LYS A 101 3.42 10.84 3.05
N TRP A 102 4.33 11.37 3.85
CA TRP A 102 4.86 10.67 5.01
C TRP A 102 4.05 11.10 6.22
N VAL A 103 3.33 10.18 6.84
CA VAL A 103 2.41 10.48 7.94
C VAL A 103 2.77 9.68 9.18
N SER A 104 2.50 10.22 10.36
CA SER A 104 2.66 9.47 11.60
C SER A 104 1.53 8.45 11.72
N LYS A 105 1.78 7.33 12.42
CA LYS A 105 0.73 6.32 12.61
C LYS A 105 -0.48 6.85 13.37
N GLU A 106 -0.27 7.84 14.25
CA GLU A 106 -1.36 8.45 15.02
C GLU A 106 -2.31 9.25 14.14
N LYS A 107 -1.86 9.70 12.97
CA LYS A 107 -2.65 10.56 12.06
C LYS A 107 -3.15 9.84 10.81
N ILE A 108 -2.77 8.58 10.61
CA ILE A 108 -3.11 7.88 9.39
C ILE A 108 -4.63 7.77 9.17
N MET A 109 -5.41 7.63 10.24
CA MET A 109 -6.87 7.51 10.14
C MET A 109 -7.57 8.83 9.82
N ASP A 110 -6.84 9.97 9.81
CA ASP A 110 -7.39 11.27 9.42
C ASP A 110 -7.55 11.39 7.90
N TYR A 111 -6.95 10.49 7.14
CA TYR A 111 -6.98 10.50 5.69
C TYR A 111 -8.15 9.67 5.16
N ASP A 112 -8.66 10.04 3.97
CA ASP A 112 -9.73 9.32 3.30
C ASP A 112 -9.15 8.07 2.63
N LEU A 113 -9.04 6.99 3.42
CA LEU A 113 -8.41 5.74 3.01
C LEU A 113 -9.33 4.89 2.14
N ALA A 114 -8.74 4.13 1.21
CA ALA A 114 -9.46 3.10 0.48
C ALA A 114 -10.03 2.07 1.47
N LEU A 115 -11.21 1.54 1.15
CA LEU A 115 -11.96 0.66 2.06
C LEU A 115 -11.11 -0.50 2.59
N ALA A 116 -10.37 -1.18 1.73
CA ALA A 116 -9.55 -2.32 2.13
C ALA A 116 -8.40 -1.94 3.07
N ASP A 117 -7.92 -0.70 2.99
CA ASP A 117 -6.79 -0.21 3.77
C ASP A 117 -7.18 0.25 5.18
N ILE A 118 -8.46 0.57 5.39
CA ILE A 118 -8.94 1.09 6.70
C ILE A 118 -8.61 0.16 7.86
N PRO A 119 -8.92 -1.15 7.81
CA PRO A 119 -8.57 -2.05 8.92
C PRO A 119 -7.07 -2.19 9.12
N LEU A 120 -6.29 -2.13 8.05
CA LEU A 120 -4.83 -2.19 8.14
C LEU A 120 -4.28 -0.97 8.87
N ALA A 121 -4.73 0.21 8.49
CA ALA A 121 -4.32 1.47 9.12
C ALA A 121 -4.72 1.50 10.61
N ASN A 122 -5.92 1.02 10.92
CA ASN A 122 -6.38 0.95 12.31
C ASN A 122 -5.50 0.02 13.15
N TYR A 123 -5.09 -1.12 12.58
CA TYR A 123 -4.18 -2.04 13.25
C TYR A 123 -2.82 -1.39 13.51
N ILE A 124 -2.25 -0.71 12.50
CA ILE A 124 -0.95 -0.04 12.59
C ILE A 124 -0.99 1.07 13.65
N LYS A 125 -2.08 1.82 13.73
CA LYS A 125 -2.26 2.89 14.70
C LYS A 125 -2.14 2.37 16.15
N GLU A 126 -2.58 1.14 16.39
CA GLU A 126 -2.59 0.54 17.73
C GLU A 126 -1.25 -0.12 18.11
N LEU A 127 -0.30 -0.20 17.21
CA LEU A 127 1.01 -0.80 17.50
C LEU A 127 1.92 0.09 18.35
#